data_164b58054b751a95334c7bea03310968
#
_entry.id   164b58054b751a95334c7bea03310968
#
_cell.length_a   1.000
_cell.length_b   1.000
_cell.length_c   1.000
_cell.angle_alpha   90.00
_cell.angle_beta   90.00
_cell.angle_gamma   90.00
#
_symmetry.space_group_name_H-M   'P 1'
#
loop_
_entity.id
_entity.type
_entity.pdbx_description
1 polymer ?
#
loop_
_entity_poly.entity_id
_entity_poly.type
_entity_poly.pdbx_seq_one_letter_code
_entity_poly.pdbx_strand_id
1 'polypeptide(L)'
;MPPLRGPHLALQGERSYAQSRQGSPVKTFGLALRQGFQKTIYPLLVQSVTIGRAPDNTITVPHQTVSRRHARLTLEEDTWVIEDLGSVNGIVVDGNRVDKAKLSPGDTFQLGEADFYFFDMEVAQGKSQFLETVEILLAAVEEEADQNRADQRLQRIQDVIARIPFLSSLGETDYRELVENAAFHLFDGGELVVRQGELGGSIYVVLDGKVRVFTKDQRDNDLELGVLGPSEFFGEMSVLSGELRARSVAALDTTVLAEFSFSTMLKLRRKHPAVEKELVRYRNDRLQDMEKRLAQTPSS
;
A
#
# COMPACT_ATOMS: atom_id res chain seq x y z
N MET A 1 38.28 -2.56 44.56
CA MET A 1 38.10 -2.75 43.13
C MET A 1 36.63 -2.54 42.80
N PRO A 2 36.25 -1.46 42.12
CA PRO A 2 34.86 -1.26 41.64
C PRO A 2 34.70 -1.94 40.28
N PRO A 3 33.48 -2.40 39.91
CA PRO A 3 33.21 -3.07 38.64
C PRO A 3 33.15 -2.10 37.48
N LEU A 4 33.71 -2.55 36.36
CA LEU A 4 33.77 -1.87 35.07
C LEU A 4 32.36 -1.67 34.48
N ARG A 5 32.02 -0.41 34.23
CA ARG A 5 30.85 -0.02 33.42
C ARG A 5 31.16 -0.24 31.95
N GLY A 6 30.43 -1.12 31.29
CA GLY A 6 30.38 -1.22 29.83
C GLY A 6 29.66 -0.03 29.20
N PRO A 7 29.96 0.33 27.96
CA PRO A 7 29.34 1.48 27.30
C PRO A 7 27.90 1.23 26.91
N HIS A 8 27.01 2.03 27.45
CA HIS A 8 25.66 2.22 26.94
C HIS A 8 25.74 2.85 25.55
N LEU A 9 25.52 2.06 24.52
CA LEU A 9 25.15 2.59 23.20
C LEU A 9 23.69 3.06 23.31
N ALA A 10 23.53 4.35 23.43
CA ALA A 10 22.25 5.02 23.32
C ALA A 10 21.78 4.94 21.86
N LEU A 11 20.75 4.14 21.60
CA LEU A 11 19.93 4.24 20.40
C LEU A 11 19.12 5.55 20.53
N GLN A 12 19.73 6.66 20.12
CA GLN A 12 19.01 7.91 19.86
C GLN A 12 18.62 7.91 18.39
N GLY A 13 17.33 7.98 18.12
CA GLY A 13 16.88 8.39 16.80
C GLY A 13 15.63 7.73 16.23
N GLU A 14 14.57 7.58 16.99
CA GLU A 14 13.23 7.48 16.40
C GLU A 14 12.24 8.29 17.26
N ARG A 15 12.31 9.61 17.11
CA ARG A 15 11.19 10.44 17.53
C ARG A 15 10.17 10.45 16.41
N SER A 16 9.03 9.79 16.63
CA SER A 16 7.88 9.91 15.76
C SER A 16 7.50 11.40 15.61
N TYR A 17 7.23 11.83 14.39
CA TYR A 17 6.87 13.20 14.02
C TYR A 17 5.64 13.75 14.79
N ALA A 18 4.89 12.89 15.47
CA ALA A 18 3.65 13.21 16.18
C ALA A 18 3.81 13.92 17.54
N GLN A 19 5.03 14.18 18.03
CA GLN A 19 5.22 14.70 19.41
C GLN A 19 5.75 16.13 19.56
N SER A 20 5.74 16.98 18.54
CA SER A 20 6.19 18.35 18.71
C SER A 20 5.18 19.39 18.24
N ARG A 21 4.59 20.04 19.23
CA ARG A 21 3.85 21.31 19.26
C ARG A 21 2.35 21.19 19.50
N GLN A 22 1.96 21.61 20.69
CA GLN A 22 0.57 21.95 21.02
C GLN A 22 0.09 23.06 20.07
N GLY A 23 -0.94 22.80 19.26
CA GLY A 23 -1.81 23.83 18.68
C GLY A 23 -1.70 24.12 17.17
N SER A 24 -0.83 23.46 16.39
CA SER A 24 -0.84 23.64 14.93
C SER A 24 -1.21 22.32 14.24
N PRO A 25 -2.01 22.32 13.16
CA PRO A 25 -2.27 21.11 12.40
C PRO A 25 -0.94 20.56 11.89
N VAL A 26 -0.71 19.26 12.09
CA VAL A 26 0.49 18.58 11.55
C VAL A 26 0.30 18.49 10.04
N LYS A 27 1.11 19.22 9.28
CA LYS A 27 1.12 19.07 7.82
C LYS A 27 1.61 17.68 7.47
N THR A 28 0.77 16.92 6.83
CA THR A 28 1.09 15.61 6.27
C THR A 28 1.16 15.75 4.76
N PHE A 29 2.07 15.00 4.14
CA PHE A 29 2.28 15.04 2.71
C PHE A 29 2.06 13.67 2.10
N GLY A 30 1.76 13.60 0.83
CA GLY A 30 1.56 12.38 0.07
C GLY A 30 2.20 12.42 -1.30
N LEU A 31 2.43 11.24 -1.84
CA LEU A 31 2.79 11.04 -3.25
C LEU A 31 1.67 10.30 -3.94
N ALA A 32 1.16 10.85 -5.04
CA ALA A 32 0.32 10.11 -5.96
C ALA A 32 1.18 9.63 -7.13
N LEU A 33 1.24 8.32 -7.34
CA LEU A 33 1.87 7.70 -8.51
C LEU A 33 0.78 7.40 -9.54
N ARG A 34 1.00 7.80 -10.78
CA ARG A 34 0.16 7.45 -11.92
C ARG A 34 0.91 6.48 -12.84
N GLN A 35 0.31 5.32 -13.08
CA GLN A 35 0.78 4.33 -14.04
C GLN A 35 -0.38 3.93 -14.95
N GLY A 36 -0.44 4.51 -16.16
CA GLY A 36 -1.61 4.35 -17.04
C GLY A 36 -2.86 4.92 -16.40
N PHE A 37 -3.89 4.08 -16.20
CA PHE A 37 -5.13 4.46 -15.52
C PHE A 37 -5.08 4.27 -13.99
N GLN A 38 -4.13 3.48 -13.50
CA GLN A 38 -3.98 3.20 -12.07
C GLN A 38 -3.42 4.41 -11.33
N LYS A 39 -4.05 4.75 -10.20
CA LYS A 39 -3.59 5.77 -9.24
C LYS A 39 -3.26 5.09 -7.92
N THR A 40 -2.06 5.34 -7.41
CA THR A 40 -1.61 4.85 -6.11
C THR A 40 -1.20 6.03 -5.25
N ILE A 41 -1.68 6.09 -4.00
CA ILE A 41 -1.31 7.12 -3.04
C ILE A 41 -0.43 6.51 -1.94
N TYR A 42 0.68 7.18 -1.68
CA TYR A 42 1.62 6.85 -0.61
C TYR A 42 1.67 8.01 0.38
N PRO A 43 1.12 7.87 1.60
CA PRO A 43 1.31 8.87 2.65
C PRO A 43 2.79 8.96 3.06
N LEU A 44 3.31 10.16 3.24
CA LEU A 44 4.69 10.40 3.71
C LEU A 44 4.68 10.61 5.22
N LEU A 45 4.67 9.52 5.98
CA LEU A 45 4.51 9.49 7.45
C LEU A 45 5.84 9.29 8.19
N VAL A 46 6.93 9.12 7.45
CA VAL A 46 8.29 8.95 7.98
C VAL A 46 9.21 10.02 7.38
N GLN A 47 10.30 10.36 8.08
CA GLN A 47 11.21 11.42 7.64
C GLN A 47 12.04 11.08 6.39
N SER A 48 12.09 9.82 5.99
CA SER A 48 12.84 9.40 4.81
C SER A 48 12.16 8.22 4.13
N VAL A 49 12.00 8.32 2.81
CA VAL A 49 11.34 7.35 1.95
C VAL A 49 12.27 7.04 0.77
N THR A 50 12.52 5.76 0.49
CA THR A 50 13.23 5.32 -0.71
C THR A 50 12.24 4.85 -1.77
N ILE A 51 12.51 5.19 -3.04
CA ILE A 51 11.69 4.80 -4.18
C ILE A 51 12.56 4.03 -5.16
N GLY A 52 12.04 2.92 -5.67
CA GLY A 52 12.76 2.11 -6.66
C GLY A 52 12.05 0.82 -7.02
N ARG A 53 12.59 0.11 -8.01
CA ARG A 53 12.00 -1.14 -8.50
C ARG A 53 12.22 -2.34 -7.58
N ALA A 54 13.26 -2.32 -6.74
CA ALA A 54 13.53 -3.41 -5.81
C ALA A 54 12.55 -3.39 -4.63
N PRO A 55 12.14 -4.56 -4.12
CA PRO A 55 11.12 -4.66 -3.07
C PRO A 55 11.60 -4.21 -1.68
N ASP A 56 12.88 -3.89 -1.53
CA ASP A 56 13.48 -3.35 -0.30
C ASP A 56 13.33 -1.82 -0.19
N ASN A 57 12.75 -1.15 -1.20
CA ASN A 57 12.39 0.27 -1.09
C ASN A 57 11.13 0.46 -0.25
N THR A 58 10.99 1.64 0.34
CA THR A 58 9.76 2.05 1.03
C THR A 58 8.59 2.11 0.05
N ILE A 59 8.82 2.69 -1.15
CA ILE A 59 7.87 2.71 -2.25
C ILE A 59 8.46 1.86 -3.38
N THR A 60 7.83 0.73 -3.67
CA THR A 60 8.23 -0.14 -4.77
C THR A 60 7.45 0.24 -6.03
N VAL A 61 8.18 0.57 -7.10
CA VAL A 61 7.61 0.87 -8.42
C VAL A 61 8.08 -0.19 -9.40
N PRO A 62 7.27 -1.21 -9.73
CA PRO A 62 7.68 -2.35 -10.53
C PRO A 62 7.71 -2.03 -12.04
N HIS A 63 8.45 -0.98 -12.42
CA HIS A 63 8.61 -0.55 -13.80
C HIS A 63 10.06 -0.67 -14.27
N GLN A 64 10.29 -1.16 -15.50
CA GLN A 64 11.64 -1.45 -16.02
C GLN A 64 12.53 -0.21 -16.17
N THR A 65 11.95 0.99 -16.36
CA THR A 65 12.66 2.26 -16.48
C THR A 65 13.03 2.83 -15.10
N VAL A 66 12.49 2.27 -14.01
CA VAL A 66 12.84 2.65 -12.64
C VAL A 66 14.01 1.80 -12.15
N SER A 67 15.09 2.41 -11.67
CA SER A 67 16.25 1.72 -11.12
C SER A 67 15.90 0.96 -9.84
N ARG A 68 16.66 -0.10 -9.50
CA ARG A 68 16.44 -0.89 -8.28
C ARG A 68 16.34 -0.03 -7.03
N ARG A 69 17.26 0.93 -6.87
CA ARG A 69 17.19 2.07 -5.94
C ARG A 69 17.29 3.30 -6.80
N HIS A 70 16.25 4.12 -6.87
CA HIS A 70 16.19 5.22 -7.83
C HIS A 70 16.33 6.58 -7.14
N ALA A 71 15.49 6.83 -6.16
CA ALA A 71 15.44 8.12 -5.48
C ALA A 71 15.24 7.95 -3.97
N ARG A 72 15.57 9.00 -3.23
CA ARG A 72 15.25 9.16 -1.82
C ARG A 72 14.53 10.48 -1.62
N LEU A 73 13.42 10.46 -0.88
CA LEU A 73 12.82 11.65 -0.32
C LEU A 73 13.22 11.74 1.15
N THR A 74 13.60 12.94 1.60
CA THR A 74 13.94 13.21 2.99
C THR A 74 13.30 14.53 3.43
N LEU A 75 12.73 14.55 4.61
CA LEU A 75 12.23 15.78 5.22
C LEU A 75 13.40 16.52 5.88
N GLU A 76 13.78 17.66 5.32
CA GLU A 76 14.84 18.56 5.80
C GLU A 76 14.19 19.87 6.26
N GLU A 77 14.22 20.21 7.55
CA GLU A 77 13.71 21.50 8.11
C GLU A 77 12.28 21.88 7.62
N ASP A 78 11.32 20.97 7.67
CA ASP A 78 9.93 21.14 7.21
C ASP A 78 9.75 21.19 5.66
N THR A 79 10.79 20.85 4.87
CA THR A 79 10.74 20.78 3.41
C THR A 79 11.11 19.37 2.94
N TRP A 80 10.31 18.80 2.07
CA TRP A 80 10.67 17.55 1.42
C TRP A 80 11.67 17.77 0.31
N VAL A 81 12.70 16.95 0.29
CA VAL A 81 13.80 17.01 -0.68
C VAL A 81 13.91 15.66 -1.35
N ILE A 82 13.90 15.63 -2.69
CA ILE A 82 14.17 14.44 -3.48
C ILE A 82 15.62 14.44 -3.95
N GLU A 83 16.28 13.28 -3.89
CA GLU A 83 17.67 13.05 -4.27
C GLU A 83 17.79 11.80 -5.14
N ASP A 84 18.54 11.87 -6.24
CA ASP A 84 18.87 10.74 -7.10
C ASP A 84 19.92 9.83 -6.43
N LEU A 85 19.68 8.54 -6.43
CA LEU A 85 20.58 7.55 -5.84
C LEU A 85 21.51 6.89 -6.88
N GLY A 86 21.87 7.62 -7.94
CA GLY A 86 22.66 7.12 -9.05
C GLY A 86 21.83 6.26 -10.01
N SER A 87 20.62 6.71 -10.29
CA SER A 87 19.71 5.99 -11.18
C SER A 87 20.15 6.07 -12.65
N VAL A 88 19.64 5.16 -13.50
CA VAL A 88 19.96 5.14 -14.92
C VAL A 88 19.29 6.31 -15.66
N ASN A 89 18.03 6.57 -15.36
CA ASN A 89 17.22 7.57 -16.06
C ASN A 89 17.21 8.94 -15.36
N GLY A 90 17.66 9.03 -14.11
CA GLY A 90 17.67 10.27 -13.33
C GLY A 90 16.28 10.67 -12.83
N ILE A 91 16.22 11.78 -12.13
CA ILE A 91 14.99 12.43 -11.67
C ILE A 91 14.68 13.63 -12.57
N VAL A 92 13.42 13.77 -12.96
CA VAL A 92 12.94 14.97 -13.67
C VAL A 92 11.89 15.61 -12.77
N VAL A 93 12.11 16.88 -12.36
CA VAL A 93 11.15 17.66 -11.57
C VAL A 93 10.68 18.81 -12.44
N ASP A 94 9.38 18.95 -12.66
CA ASP A 94 8.76 19.96 -13.51
C ASP A 94 9.44 20.11 -14.89
N GLY A 95 9.79 18.96 -15.50
CA GLY A 95 10.43 18.89 -16.80
C GLY A 95 11.95 19.11 -16.82
N ASN A 96 12.59 19.37 -15.67
CA ASN A 96 14.03 19.58 -15.55
C ASN A 96 14.72 18.39 -14.89
N ARG A 97 15.79 17.87 -15.49
CA ARG A 97 16.61 16.83 -14.87
C ARG A 97 17.43 17.39 -13.72
N VAL A 98 17.35 16.73 -12.56
CA VAL A 98 18.00 17.17 -11.32
C VAL A 98 18.65 16.00 -10.60
N ASP A 99 19.74 16.29 -9.85
CA ASP A 99 20.33 15.32 -8.90
C ASP A 99 19.69 15.45 -7.52
N LYS A 100 19.25 16.66 -7.16
CA LYS A 100 18.58 16.97 -5.90
C LYS A 100 17.65 18.18 -6.10
N ALA A 101 16.43 18.11 -5.54
CA ALA A 101 15.48 19.22 -5.59
C ALA A 101 14.63 19.28 -4.32
N LYS A 102 14.18 20.49 -3.95
CA LYS A 102 13.12 20.69 -2.96
C LYS A 102 11.78 20.51 -3.64
N LEU A 103 10.84 19.86 -2.92
CA LEU A 103 9.48 19.67 -3.40
C LEU A 103 8.51 20.57 -2.63
N SER A 104 7.62 21.20 -3.37
CA SER A 104 6.49 21.98 -2.89
C SER A 104 5.19 21.27 -3.26
N PRO A 105 4.11 21.35 -2.44
CA PRO A 105 2.80 20.83 -2.84
C PRO A 105 2.37 21.35 -4.20
N GLY A 106 2.01 20.44 -5.11
CA GLY A 106 1.70 20.75 -6.51
C GLY A 106 2.79 20.34 -7.49
N ASP A 107 4.01 20.08 -7.02
CA ASP A 107 5.12 19.68 -7.90
C ASP A 107 4.89 18.27 -8.45
N THR A 108 5.36 18.08 -9.70
CA THR A 108 5.40 16.77 -10.34
C THR A 108 6.85 16.34 -10.54
N PHE A 109 7.09 15.04 -10.41
CA PHE A 109 8.39 14.48 -10.75
C PHE A 109 8.28 13.11 -11.40
N GLN A 110 9.28 12.76 -12.20
CA GLN A 110 9.35 11.50 -12.93
C GLN A 110 10.59 10.71 -12.53
N LEU A 111 10.40 9.39 -12.38
CA LEU A 111 11.45 8.39 -12.20
C LEU A 111 11.37 7.39 -13.36
N GLY A 112 12.13 7.63 -14.44
CA GLY A 112 11.91 6.93 -15.71
C GLY A 112 10.54 7.29 -16.29
N GLU A 113 9.66 6.30 -16.50
CA GLU A 113 8.29 6.50 -16.99
C GLU A 113 7.23 6.54 -15.88
N ALA A 114 7.64 6.58 -14.63
CA ALA A 114 6.73 6.69 -13.49
C ALA A 114 6.53 8.15 -13.11
N ASP A 115 5.28 8.63 -13.23
CA ASP A 115 4.89 10.00 -12.90
C ASP A 115 4.40 10.09 -11.46
N PHE A 116 4.96 11.01 -10.71
CA PHE A 116 4.58 11.31 -9.34
C PHE A 116 4.06 12.73 -9.22
N TYR A 117 3.05 12.89 -8.36
CA TYR A 117 2.53 14.18 -7.92
C TYR A 117 2.70 14.30 -6.41
N PHE A 118 3.35 15.37 -5.95
CA PHE A 118 3.55 15.67 -4.53
C PHE A 118 2.48 16.64 -4.04
N PHE A 119 1.82 16.32 -2.94
CA PHE A 119 0.72 17.13 -2.41
C PHE A 119 0.72 17.18 -0.88
N ASP A 120 0.09 18.21 -0.30
CA ASP A 120 -0.19 18.24 1.13
C ASP A 120 -1.54 17.55 1.41
N MET A 121 -1.57 16.83 2.52
CA MET A 121 -2.76 16.19 3.05
C MET A 121 -3.18 17.02 4.26
N GLU A 122 -4.29 17.75 4.18
CA GLU A 122 -4.85 18.43 5.35
C GLU A 122 -5.45 17.40 6.31
N VAL A 123 -4.77 17.18 7.44
CA VAL A 123 -5.23 16.28 8.48
C VAL A 123 -6.18 17.03 9.43
N ALA A 124 -7.47 16.75 9.35
CA ALA A 124 -8.45 17.25 10.31
C ALA A 124 -8.15 16.67 11.72
N GLN A 125 -8.08 17.52 12.74
CA GLN A 125 -7.79 17.08 14.11
C GLN A 125 -8.78 15.99 14.56
N GLY A 126 -8.27 14.79 14.86
CA GLY A 126 -9.02 13.66 15.40
C GLY A 126 -9.40 12.55 14.40
N LYS A 127 -9.11 12.69 13.12
CA LYS A 127 -9.24 11.60 12.13
C LYS A 127 -7.93 10.80 12.04
N SER A 128 -8.02 9.51 11.78
CA SER A 128 -6.86 8.68 11.43
C SER A 128 -6.34 9.10 10.05
N GLN A 129 -5.04 9.28 9.90
CA GLN A 129 -4.37 9.58 8.60
C GLN A 129 -4.77 8.62 7.48
N PHE A 130 -5.02 7.37 7.84
CA PHE A 130 -5.56 6.35 6.96
C PHE A 130 -6.87 6.77 6.31
N LEU A 131 -7.81 7.26 7.10
CA LEU A 131 -9.13 7.65 6.63
C LEU A 131 -9.06 8.83 5.67
N GLU A 132 -8.16 9.76 5.91
CA GLU A 132 -7.94 10.90 5.02
C GLU A 132 -7.32 10.49 3.68
N THR A 133 -6.36 9.55 3.69
CA THR A 133 -5.82 9.00 2.43
C THR A 133 -6.91 8.34 1.61
N VAL A 134 -7.81 7.61 2.27
CA VAL A 134 -8.95 6.99 1.62
C VAL A 134 -9.97 8.03 1.16
N GLU A 135 -10.22 9.11 1.94
CA GLU A 135 -11.07 10.24 1.52
C GLU A 135 -10.54 10.90 0.24
N ILE A 136 -9.22 11.14 0.14
CA ILE A 136 -8.59 11.71 -1.04
C ILE A 136 -8.73 10.79 -2.26
N LEU A 137 -8.53 9.48 -2.07
CA LEU A 137 -8.76 8.51 -3.14
C LEU A 137 -10.21 8.50 -3.60
N LEU A 138 -11.14 8.52 -2.66
CA LEU A 138 -12.57 8.52 -2.96
C LEU A 138 -13.01 9.84 -3.60
N ALA A 139 -12.49 10.98 -3.15
CA ALA A 139 -12.75 12.29 -3.77
C ALA A 139 -12.20 12.36 -5.21
N ALA A 140 -11.12 11.64 -5.51
CA ALA A 140 -10.57 11.55 -6.87
C ALA A 140 -11.44 10.71 -7.83
N VAL A 141 -12.40 9.93 -7.30
CA VAL A 141 -13.36 9.12 -8.06
C VAL A 141 -14.63 9.88 -8.37
N GLU A 142 -15.02 10.84 -7.51
CA GLU A 142 -16.30 11.54 -7.61
C GLU A 142 -16.05 12.93 -8.23
N GLU A 143 -16.39 13.10 -9.52
CA GLU A 143 -16.40 14.41 -10.19
C GLU A 143 -17.48 15.36 -9.63
N GLU A 144 -18.39 14.88 -8.77
CA GLU A 144 -19.40 15.69 -8.09
C GLU A 144 -19.50 15.28 -6.61
N ALA A 145 -18.94 16.12 -5.73
CA ALA A 145 -18.90 15.92 -4.30
C ALA A 145 -20.28 16.11 -3.65
N ASP A 146 -20.99 15.03 -3.40
CA ASP A 146 -22.02 14.97 -2.36
C ASP A 146 -21.36 14.60 -1.03
N GLN A 147 -21.11 15.62 -0.18
CA GLN A 147 -20.43 15.50 1.12
C GLN A 147 -21.04 14.38 2.00
N ASN A 148 -22.35 14.19 1.93
CA ASN A 148 -23.06 13.14 2.66
C ASN A 148 -22.70 11.72 2.20
N ARG A 149 -22.37 11.54 0.92
CA ARG A 149 -21.94 10.23 0.39
C ARG A 149 -20.52 9.92 0.77
N ALA A 150 -19.63 10.92 0.78
CA ALA A 150 -18.25 10.79 1.20
C ALA A 150 -18.15 10.35 2.68
N ASP A 151 -18.89 11.02 3.59
CA ASP A 151 -18.93 10.67 5.01
C ASP A 151 -19.47 9.25 5.26
N GLN A 152 -20.53 8.84 4.55
CA GLN A 152 -21.08 7.49 4.67
C GLN A 152 -20.12 6.42 4.12
N ARG A 153 -19.37 6.74 3.08
CA ARG A 153 -18.39 5.83 2.49
C ARG A 153 -17.20 5.65 3.40
N LEU A 154 -16.73 6.74 4.02
CA LEU A 154 -15.67 6.73 5.00
C LEU A 154 -16.02 5.89 6.23
N GLN A 155 -17.23 6.06 6.78
CA GLN A 155 -17.71 5.25 7.89
C GLN A 155 -17.72 3.77 7.54
N ARG A 156 -18.15 3.40 6.33
CA ARG A 156 -18.11 2.02 5.84
C ARG A 156 -16.70 1.46 5.81
N ILE A 157 -15.70 2.25 5.39
CA ILE A 157 -14.31 1.81 5.34
C ILE A 157 -13.75 1.58 6.73
N GLN A 158 -14.08 2.42 7.72
CA GLN A 158 -13.74 2.17 9.13
C GLN A 158 -14.29 0.84 9.62
N ASP A 159 -15.58 0.58 9.33
CA ASP A 159 -16.24 -0.68 9.69
C ASP A 159 -15.61 -1.89 8.99
N VAL A 160 -15.18 -1.70 7.73
CA VAL A 160 -14.48 -2.72 6.94
C VAL A 160 -13.16 -3.11 7.59
N ILE A 161 -12.35 -2.13 7.96
CA ILE A 161 -11.03 -2.34 8.56
C ILE A 161 -11.15 -3.07 9.90
N ALA A 162 -12.12 -2.69 10.72
CA ALA A 162 -12.37 -3.34 12.01
C ALA A 162 -12.73 -4.84 11.88
N ARG A 163 -13.17 -5.27 10.71
CA ARG A 163 -13.55 -6.66 10.42
C ARG A 163 -12.45 -7.49 9.77
N ILE A 164 -11.31 -6.90 9.41
CA ILE A 164 -10.20 -7.65 8.80
C ILE A 164 -9.59 -8.58 9.85
N PRO A 165 -9.66 -9.93 9.66
CA PRO A 165 -9.37 -10.89 10.72
C PRO A 165 -7.97 -10.75 11.31
N PHE A 166 -6.94 -10.56 10.47
CA PHE A 166 -5.56 -10.47 10.95
C PHE A 166 -5.22 -9.11 11.56
N LEU A 167 -6.02 -8.06 11.33
CA LEU A 167 -5.85 -6.74 11.95
C LEU A 167 -6.50 -6.65 13.33
N SER A 168 -7.58 -7.40 13.56
CA SER A 168 -8.34 -7.37 14.82
C SER A 168 -7.53 -7.83 16.05
N SER A 169 -6.43 -8.55 15.82
CA SER A 169 -5.53 -9.04 16.88
C SER A 169 -4.39 -8.05 17.22
N LEU A 170 -4.29 -6.94 16.50
CA LEU A 170 -3.21 -5.96 16.68
C LEU A 170 -3.56 -4.93 17.76
N GLY A 171 -2.55 -4.55 18.55
CA GLY A 171 -2.65 -3.37 19.41
C GLY A 171 -2.63 -2.08 18.58
N GLU A 172 -3.07 -0.97 19.18
CA GLU A 172 -3.20 0.33 18.48
C GLU A 172 -1.91 0.79 17.79
N THR A 173 -0.76 0.62 18.44
CA THR A 173 0.54 1.02 17.89
C THR A 173 0.90 0.23 16.63
N ASP A 174 0.71 -1.11 16.68
CA ASP A 174 1.07 -1.99 15.56
C ASP A 174 0.08 -1.84 14.39
N TYR A 175 -1.18 -1.63 14.71
CA TYR A 175 -2.20 -1.28 13.74
C TYR A 175 -1.84 0.02 13.00
N ARG A 176 -1.46 1.07 13.74
CA ARG A 176 -1.04 2.35 13.17
C ARG A 176 0.18 2.19 12.28
N GLU A 177 1.25 1.51 12.74
CA GLU A 177 2.45 1.24 11.96
C GLU A 177 2.13 0.50 10.65
N LEU A 178 1.24 -0.51 10.71
CA LEU A 178 0.82 -1.25 9.53
C LEU A 178 0.13 -0.35 8.49
N VAL A 179 -0.81 0.47 8.95
CA VAL A 179 -1.60 1.36 8.10
C VAL A 179 -0.74 2.48 7.51
N GLU A 180 0.18 3.04 8.31
CA GLU A 180 1.13 4.06 7.87
C GLU A 180 2.08 3.57 6.77
N ASN A 181 2.30 2.26 6.67
CA ASN A 181 3.12 1.64 5.63
C ASN A 181 2.28 0.98 4.51
N ALA A 182 0.99 1.22 4.45
CA ALA A 182 0.12 0.73 3.37
C ALA A 182 0.17 1.66 2.16
N ALA A 183 0.09 1.08 0.96
CA ALA A 183 -0.24 1.81 -0.26
C ALA A 183 -1.74 1.65 -0.55
N PHE A 184 -2.35 2.69 -1.11
CA PHE A 184 -3.77 2.68 -1.46
C PHE A 184 -3.92 2.81 -2.97
N HIS A 185 -4.74 1.93 -3.53
CA HIS A 185 -4.94 1.84 -4.97
C HIS A 185 -6.40 2.01 -5.32
N LEU A 186 -6.63 2.71 -6.42
CA LEU A 186 -7.93 2.81 -7.07
C LEU A 186 -7.86 2.09 -8.41
N PHE A 187 -8.80 1.17 -8.63
CA PHE A 187 -8.97 0.43 -9.88
C PHE A 187 -10.36 0.69 -10.46
N ASP A 188 -10.42 0.85 -11.77
CA ASP A 188 -11.69 0.85 -12.49
C ASP A 188 -12.13 -0.58 -12.80
N GLY A 189 -13.44 -0.76 -13.05
CA GLY A 189 -14.00 -2.07 -13.40
C GLY A 189 -13.32 -2.67 -14.63
N GLY A 190 -12.89 -3.93 -14.53
CA GLY A 190 -12.17 -4.65 -15.56
C GLY A 190 -10.65 -4.58 -15.45
N GLU A 191 -10.09 -3.68 -14.65
CA GLU A 191 -8.64 -3.57 -14.49
C GLU A 191 -8.04 -4.75 -13.72
N LEU A 192 -6.88 -5.21 -14.20
CA LEU A 192 -6.14 -6.31 -13.60
C LEU A 192 -5.32 -5.79 -12.42
N VAL A 193 -5.54 -6.35 -11.23
CA VAL A 193 -4.80 -6.01 -10.00
C VAL A 193 -3.52 -6.83 -9.90
N VAL A 194 -3.64 -8.15 -10.06
CA VAL A 194 -2.50 -9.08 -10.06
C VAL A 194 -2.70 -10.15 -11.13
N ARG A 195 -1.61 -10.58 -11.74
CA ARG A 195 -1.61 -11.64 -12.76
C ARG A 195 -1.04 -12.93 -12.20
N GLN A 196 -1.68 -14.05 -12.48
CA GLN A 196 -1.16 -15.40 -12.19
C GLN A 196 0.25 -15.57 -12.78
N GLY A 197 1.16 -16.16 -12.00
CA GLY A 197 2.54 -16.42 -12.41
C GLY A 197 3.51 -15.25 -12.26
N GLU A 198 3.04 -14.06 -11.89
CA GLU A 198 3.93 -12.95 -11.55
C GLU A 198 4.54 -13.11 -10.16
N LEU A 199 5.70 -12.47 -9.94
CA LEU A 199 6.28 -12.34 -8.61
C LEU A 199 5.33 -11.53 -7.73
N GLY A 200 4.99 -12.07 -6.58
CA GLY A 200 4.07 -11.42 -5.65
C GLY A 200 4.61 -11.39 -4.24
N GLY A 201 4.62 -10.21 -3.62
CA GLY A 201 5.07 -10.03 -2.25
C GLY A 201 4.12 -9.19 -1.40
N SER A 202 2.92 -8.90 -1.89
CA SER A 202 1.97 -8.03 -1.17
C SER A 202 0.68 -8.77 -0.86
N ILE A 203 0.02 -8.35 0.24
CA ILE A 203 -1.38 -8.65 0.53
C ILE A 203 -2.20 -7.43 0.18
N TYR A 204 -3.33 -7.65 -0.50
CA TYR A 204 -4.31 -6.62 -0.81
C TYR A 204 -5.59 -6.86 -0.01
N VAL A 205 -6.12 -5.81 0.58
CA VAL A 205 -7.41 -5.81 1.29
C VAL A 205 -8.40 -4.98 0.50
N VAL A 206 -9.58 -5.52 0.25
CA VAL A 206 -10.67 -4.78 -0.39
C VAL A 206 -11.30 -3.85 0.65
N LEU A 207 -11.21 -2.54 0.42
CA LEU A 207 -11.81 -1.52 1.27
C LEU A 207 -13.19 -1.12 0.77
N ASP A 208 -13.34 -1.00 -0.55
CA ASP A 208 -14.60 -0.69 -1.20
C ASP A 208 -14.61 -1.32 -2.60
N GLY A 209 -15.80 -1.60 -3.16
CA GLY A 209 -15.94 -2.29 -4.44
C GLY A 209 -15.79 -3.80 -4.33
N LYS A 210 -15.50 -4.46 -5.46
CA LYS A 210 -15.36 -5.92 -5.56
C LYS A 210 -14.28 -6.31 -6.56
N VAL A 211 -13.64 -7.46 -6.31
CA VAL A 211 -12.69 -8.06 -7.25
C VAL A 211 -13.10 -9.51 -7.56
N ARG A 212 -12.87 -9.95 -8.79
CA ARG A 212 -12.98 -11.35 -9.19
C ARG A 212 -11.62 -12.02 -9.11
N VAL A 213 -11.59 -13.26 -8.62
CA VAL A 213 -10.42 -14.15 -8.60
C VAL A 213 -10.62 -15.18 -9.70
N PHE A 214 -9.64 -15.36 -10.57
CA PHE A 214 -9.75 -16.27 -11.70
C PHE A 214 -8.42 -16.92 -12.08
N THR A 215 -8.50 -17.98 -12.86
CA THR A 215 -7.36 -18.65 -13.49
C THR A 215 -7.65 -18.87 -14.97
N LYS A 216 -6.66 -19.29 -15.75
CA LYS A 216 -6.87 -19.75 -17.11
C LYS A 216 -7.19 -21.24 -17.14
N ASP A 217 -8.16 -21.62 -17.97
CA ASP A 217 -8.43 -23.02 -18.29
C ASP A 217 -7.44 -23.53 -19.36
N GLN A 218 -7.58 -24.81 -19.78
CA GLN A 218 -6.73 -25.43 -20.81
C GLN A 218 -6.90 -24.79 -22.20
N ARG A 219 -7.95 -24.00 -22.41
CA ARG A 219 -8.25 -23.30 -23.67
C ARG A 219 -7.95 -21.79 -23.58
N ASP A 220 -7.24 -21.37 -22.53
CA ASP A 220 -6.89 -19.96 -22.23
C ASP A 220 -8.10 -19.05 -21.92
N ASN A 221 -9.27 -19.62 -21.59
CA ASN A 221 -10.41 -18.84 -21.13
C ASN A 221 -10.30 -18.55 -19.62
N ASP A 222 -10.88 -17.43 -19.18
CA ASP A 222 -10.98 -17.11 -17.77
C ASP A 222 -11.95 -18.05 -17.06
N LEU A 223 -11.46 -18.78 -16.06
CA LEU A 223 -12.27 -19.60 -15.16
C LEU A 223 -12.38 -18.84 -13.82
N GLU A 224 -13.54 -18.28 -13.54
CA GLU A 224 -13.80 -17.58 -12.30
C GLU A 224 -13.83 -18.54 -11.12
N LEU A 225 -13.09 -18.21 -10.07
CA LEU A 225 -12.98 -18.99 -8.84
C LEU A 225 -13.74 -18.37 -7.68
N GLY A 226 -14.05 -17.08 -7.74
CA GLY A 226 -14.84 -16.37 -6.76
C GLY A 226 -14.73 -14.86 -6.86
N VAL A 227 -15.54 -14.19 -6.05
CA VAL A 227 -15.58 -12.74 -5.92
C VAL A 227 -15.26 -12.39 -4.47
N LEU A 228 -14.47 -11.33 -4.27
CA LEU A 228 -14.12 -10.77 -2.97
C LEU A 228 -14.66 -9.37 -2.84
N GLY A 229 -15.23 -9.07 -1.69
CA GLY A 229 -15.75 -7.76 -1.32
C GLY A 229 -15.05 -7.16 -0.12
N PRO A 230 -15.60 -6.08 0.43
CA PRO A 230 -15.02 -5.37 1.57
C PRO A 230 -14.72 -6.27 2.78
N SER A 231 -13.59 -6.05 3.43
CA SER A 231 -12.95 -6.83 4.51
C SER A 231 -12.29 -8.14 4.09
N GLU A 232 -12.45 -8.55 2.84
CA GLU A 232 -11.74 -9.70 2.30
C GLU A 232 -10.37 -9.28 1.74
N PHE A 233 -9.44 -10.22 1.66
CA PHE A 233 -8.08 -9.95 1.22
C PHE A 233 -7.57 -11.08 0.31
N PHE A 234 -6.52 -10.78 -0.47
CA PHE A 234 -5.87 -11.73 -1.36
C PHE A 234 -4.36 -11.46 -1.45
N GLY A 235 -3.61 -12.39 -2.04
CA GLY A 235 -2.15 -12.31 -2.16
C GLY A 235 -1.40 -12.95 -0.99
N GLU A 236 -2.11 -13.47 0.01
CA GLU A 236 -1.57 -14.13 1.19
C GLU A 236 -0.74 -15.38 0.85
N MET A 237 -1.10 -16.10 -0.21
CA MET A 237 -0.37 -17.31 -0.64
C MET A 237 1.09 -16.99 -0.96
N SER A 238 1.34 -15.99 -1.80
CA SER A 238 2.70 -15.58 -2.18
C SER A 238 3.50 -15.05 -0.99
N VAL A 239 2.84 -14.35 -0.05
CA VAL A 239 3.50 -13.83 1.17
C VAL A 239 3.84 -14.94 2.16
N LEU A 240 3.02 -16.00 2.23
CA LEU A 240 3.25 -17.14 3.12
C LEU A 240 4.28 -18.13 2.57
N SER A 241 4.22 -18.44 1.26
CA SER A 241 5.07 -19.47 0.63
C SER A 241 6.31 -18.90 -0.08
N GLY A 242 6.31 -17.60 -0.42
CA GLY A 242 7.34 -17.00 -1.29
C GLY A 242 7.19 -17.37 -2.77
N GLU A 243 6.09 -18.02 -3.15
CA GLU A 243 5.82 -18.45 -4.51
C GLU A 243 5.22 -17.33 -5.38
N LEU A 244 5.12 -17.58 -6.68
CA LEU A 244 4.46 -16.69 -7.63
C LEU A 244 2.96 -16.55 -7.30
N ARG A 245 2.31 -15.51 -7.84
CA ARG A 245 0.86 -15.31 -7.73
C ARG A 245 0.13 -16.56 -8.23
N ALA A 246 -0.61 -17.21 -7.36
CA ALA A 246 -1.33 -18.44 -7.68
C ALA A 246 -2.51 -18.23 -8.63
N ARG A 247 -3.08 -17.01 -8.66
CA ARG A 247 -4.28 -16.65 -9.43
C ARG A 247 -4.19 -15.20 -9.90
N SER A 248 -4.99 -14.87 -10.91
CA SER A 248 -5.24 -13.50 -11.34
C SER A 248 -6.39 -12.90 -10.55
N VAL A 249 -6.33 -11.59 -10.32
CA VAL A 249 -7.39 -10.82 -9.67
C VAL A 249 -7.63 -9.54 -10.49
N ALA A 250 -8.90 -9.25 -10.78
CA ALA A 250 -9.31 -8.03 -11.49
C ALA A 250 -10.47 -7.37 -10.77
N ALA A 251 -10.54 -6.05 -10.83
CA ALA A 251 -11.66 -5.27 -10.31
C ALA A 251 -12.94 -5.57 -11.12
N LEU A 252 -14.07 -5.70 -10.44
CA LEU A 252 -15.39 -5.85 -11.09
C LEU A 252 -16.10 -4.51 -11.29
N ASP A 253 -15.84 -3.59 -10.39
CA ASP A 253 -16.36 -2.23 -10.37
C ASP A 253 -15.24 -1.29 -9.88
N THR A 254 -15.53 -0.02 -9.69
CA THR A 254 -14.60 0.92 -9.08
C THR A 254 -14.25 0.44 -7.67
N THR A 255 -12.99 0.02 -7.49
CA THR A 255 -12.53 -0.72 -6.31
C THR A 255 -11.36 0.00 -5.63
N VAL A 256 -11.45 0.16 -4.31
CA VAL A 256 -10.35 0.70 -3.47
C VAL A 256 -9.70 -0.46 -2.71
N LEU A 257 -8.39 -0.57 -2.86
CA LEU A 257 -7.57 -1.59 -2.21
C LEU A 257 -6.51 -0.95 -1.31
N ALA A 258 -6.27 -1.56 -0.14
CA ALA A 258 -5.04 -1.33 0.63
C ALA A 258 -4.03 -2.42 0.34
N GLU A 259 -2.80 -2.04 0.01
CA GLU A 259 -1.68 -2.96 -0.22
C GLU A 259 -0.70 -2.92 0.95
N PHE A 260 -0.40 -4.08 1.50
CA PHE A 260 0.64 -4.28 2.51
C PHE A 260 1.81 -5.03 1.88
N SER A 261 2.98 -4.39 1.83
CA SER A 261 4.17 -4.95 1.21
C SER A 261 4.69 -6.20 1.93
N PHE A 262 5.48 -7.02 1.24
CA PHE A 262 6.14 -8.19 1.83
C PHE A 262 6.96 -7.83 3.07
N SER A 263 7.72 -6.74 3.02
CA SER A 263 8.55 -6.30 4.14
C SER A 263 7.72 -5.93 5.36
N THR A 264 6.59 -5.23 5.16
CA THR A 264 5.62 -4.89 6.20
C THR A 264 5.01 -6.13 6.81
N MET A 265 4.54 -7.05 5.96
CA MET A 265 3.93 -8.31 6.43
C MET A 265 4.94 -9.23 7.13
N LEU A 266 6.20 -9.26 6.68
CA LEU A 266 7.25 -10.04 7.32
C LEU A 266 7.56 -9.52 8.74
N LYS A 267 7.67 -8.20 8.92
CA LYS A 267 7.84 -7.57 10.24
C LYS A 267 6.66 -7.90 11.16
N LEU A 268 5.45 -7.73 10.65
CA LEU A 268 4.22 -7.99 11.40
C LEU A 268 4.12 -9.46 11.88
N ARG A 269 4.36 -10.42 10.99
CA ARG A 269 4.33 -11.86 11.31
C ARG A 269 5.37 -12.25 12.37
N ARG A 270 6.57 -11.65 12.32
CA ARG A 270 7.63 -11.88 13.32
C ARG A 270 7.23 -11.34 14.69
N LYS A 271 6.58 -10.18 14.73
CA LYS A 271 6.14 -9.53 15.98
C LYS A 271 4.87 -10.17 16.55
N HIS A 272 3.97 -10.62 15.68
CA HIS A 272 2.66 -11.17 16.02
C HIS A 272 2.41 -12.54 15.36
N PRO A 273 2.82 -13.65 15.99
CA PRO A 273 2.58 -14.99 15.44
C PRO A 273 1.10 -15.34 15.23
N ALA A 274 0.18 -14.65 15.92
CA ALA A 274 -1.26 -14.80 15.73
C ALA A 274 -1.70 -14.38 14.31
N VAL A 275 -1.07 -13.35 13.74
CA VAL A 275 -1.32 -12.89 12.36
C VAL A 275 -1.03 -14.02 11.37
N GLU A 276 0.10 -14.71 11.52
CA GLU A 276 0.44 -15.84 10.65
C GLU A 276 -0.59 -16.96 10.71
N LYS A 277 -1.05 -17.32 11.93
CA LYS A 277 -2.08 -18.34 12.12
C LYS A 277 -3.39 -17.97 11.42
N GLU A 278 -3.83 -16.71 11.52
CA GLU A 278 -5.03 -16.23 10.84
C GLU A 278 -4.88 -16.24 9.31
N LEU A 279 -3.75 -15.81 8.78
CA LEU A 279 -3.48 -15.86 7.33
C LEU A 279 -3.47 -17.31 6.82
N VAL A 280 -2.85 -18.24 7.54
CA VAL A 280 -2.82 -19.67 7.19
C VAL A 280 -4.22 -20.26 7.24
N ARG A 281 -5.01 -19.95 8.27
CA ARG A 281 -6.40 -20.41 8.39
C ARG A 281 -7.22 -19.94 7.20
N TYR A 282 -7.19 -18.63 6.92
CA TYR A 282 -7.93 -18.02 5.80
C TYR A 282 -7.54 -18.64 4.46
N ARG A 283 -6.24 -18.85 4.22
CA ARG A 283 -5.76 -19.56 3.03
C ARG A 283 -6.35 -20.94 2.89
N ASN A 284 -6.33 -21.73 3.97
CA ASN A 284 -6.80 -23.11 3.95
C ASN A 284 -8.32 -23.19 3.68
N ASP A 285 -9.10 -22.32 4.32
CA ASP A 285 -10.55 -22.23 4.13
C ASP A 285 -10.86 -21.89 2.65
N ARG A 286 -10.13 -20.94 2.08
CA ARG A 286 -10.30 -20.58 0.66
C ARG A 286 -9.89 -21.67 -0.32
N LEU A 287 -8.80 -22.38 -0.06
CA LEU A 287 -8.39 -23.50 -0.92
C LEU A 287 -9.48 -24.57 -0.95
N GLN A 288 -10.06 -24.93 0.19
CA GLN A 288 -11.16 -25.89 0.26
C GLN A 288 -12.39 -25.42 -0.52
N ASP A 289 -12.77 -24.15 -0.42
CA ASP A 289 -13.92 -23.62 -1.14
C ASP A 289 -13.68 -23.58 -2.66
N MET A 290 -12.46 -23.25 -3.08
CA MET A 290 -12.06 -23.27 -4.49
C MET A 290 -12.05 -24.70 -5.05
N GLU A 291 -11.52 -25.67 -4.32
CA GLU A 291 -11.54 -27.09 -4.73
C GLU A 291 -12.97 -27.62 -4.89
N LYS A 292 -13.89 -27.28 -4.00
CA LYS A 292 -15.32 -27.62 -4.12
C LYS A 292 -15.93 -27.02 -5.39
N ARG A 293 -15.63 -25.77 -5.73
CA ARG A 293 -16.13 -25.09 -6.94
C ARG A 293 -15.57 -25.72 -8.20
N LEU A 294 -14.27 -26.00 -8.24
CA LEU A 294 -13.63 -26.69 -9.38
C LEU A 294 -14.21 -28.09 -9.61
N ALA A 295 -14.50 -28.84 -8.53
CA ALA A 295 -15.09 -30.17 -8.63
C ALA A 295 -16.56 -30.16 -9.12
N GLN A 296 -17.26 -29.03 -8.99
CA GLN A 296 -18.64 -28.85 -9.46
C GLN A 296 -18.73 -28.30 -10.91
N THR A 297 -17.63 -27.89 -11.50
CA THR A 297 -17.59 -27.42 -12.89
C THR A 297 -17.59 -28.64 -13.82
N PRO A 298 -18.65 -28.85 -14.66
CA PRO A 298 -18.68 -30.00 -15.54
C PRO A 298 -17.49 -29.98 -16.50
N SER A 299 -16.78 -31.09 -16.60
CA SER A 299 -15.80 -31.30 -17.67
C SER A 299 -16.52 -31.30 -19.01
N SER A 300 -16.45 -30.19 -19.75
CA SER A 300 -17.04 -30.05 -21.10
C SER A 300 -16.09 -30.54 -22.15
#